data_269200e876ed0a6d92fd2e8b520992d6
#
_entry.id   269200e876ed0a6d92fd2e8b520992d6
#
_cell.length_a   1.000
_cell.length_b   1.000
_cell.length_c   1.000
_cell.angle_alpha   90.00
_cell.angle_beta   90.00
_cell.angle_gamma   90.00
#
_symmetry.space_group_name_H-M   'P 1'
#
loop_
_entity.id
_entity.type
_entity.pdbx_description
1 polymer ?
#
loop_
_entity_poly.entity_id
_entity_poly.type
_entity_poly.pdbx_seq_one_letter_code
_entity_poly.pdbx_strand_id
1 'polypeptide(L)'
;IVQIKREISKGRTSSIKSFTPIIQDFQTSEKEYWGKYGINEATLLRYHVHSLKSVSFTKKEGKVFNVYGSKTIPAFGYFFNGMTGIKVYRPKAENRFLYAGNLPSPYVFGWEQLPAKGKLVFITGGEKDVLSLAAHGYSAIAFNSETAKIPEDKLLELSERFHTIIFLYDTDATGVKESSLRVEEYKNKYNVKRVQLPLAGTKTEKDISDYFALGNSSEDFSSLITNIV
;
A
#
# COMPACT_ATOMS: atom_id res chain seq x y z
N ILE A 1 -16.99 -19.60 -27.20
CA ILE A 1 -15.58 -19.41 -26.79
C ILE A 1 -15.34 -17.90 -26.74
N VAL A 2 -15.48 -17.27 -25.57
CA VAL A 2 -15.17 -15.84 -25.37
C VAL A 2 -13.71 -15.73 -25.00
N GLN A 3 -12.89 -15.25 -25.94
CA GLN A 3 -11.50 -14.88 -25.65
C GLN A 3 -11.49 -13.61 -24.81
N ILE A 4 -11.20 -13.73 -23.52
CA ILE A 4 -10.86 -12.60 -22.66
C ILE A 4 -9.43 -12.20 -22.99
N LYS A 5 -9.27 -11.15 -23.78
CA LYS A 5 -7.98 -10.47 -23.96
C LYS A 5 -7.57 -9.87 -22.61
N ARG A 6 -6.62 -10.52 -21.94
CA ARG A 6 -5.89 -9.92 -20.82
C ARG A 6 -4.99 -8.83 -21.45
N GLU A 7 -5.34 -7.58 -21.27
CA GLU A 7 -4.41 -6.48 -21.50
C GLU A 7 -3.31 -6.57 -20.44
N ILE A 8 -2.13 -7.00 -20.89
CA ILE A 8 -0.90 -6.85 -20.13
C ILE A 8 -0.73 -5.34 -19.93
N SER A 9 -0.83 -4.85 -18.70
CA SER A 9 -0.54 -3.47 -18.38
C SER A 9 0.93 -3.22 -18.71
N LYS A 10 1.18 -2.72 -19.92
CA LYS A 10 2.46 -2.11 -20.27
C LYS A 10 2.71 -1.06 -19.22
N GLY A 11 3.82 -1.16 -18.48
CA GLY A 11 4.21 -0.19 -17.47
C GLY A 11 3.97 1.21 -18.05
N ARG A 12 3.09 1.99 -17.41
CA ARG A 12 2.82 3.37 -17.83
C ARG A 12 4.14 4.11 -17.70
N THR A 13 4.85 4.27 -18.80
CA THR A 13 5.94 5.23 -18.85
C THR A 13 5.32 6.58 -18.54
N SER A 14 5.60 7.07 -17.33
CA SER A 14 5.10 8.36 -16.86
C SER A 14 5.39 9.41 -17.95
N SER A 15 4.38 10.17 -18.36
CA SER A 15 4.58 11.35 -19.21
C SER A 15 5.37 12.45 -18.47
N ILE A 16 5.65 12.24 -17.20
CA ILE A 16 6.37 13.14 -16.33
C ILE A 16 7.88 12.85 -16.43
N LYS A 17 8.66 13.88 -16.77
CA LYS A 17 10.12 13.84 -16.90
C LYS A 17 10.81 13.98 -15.55
N SER A 18 10.33 14.91 -14.72
CA SER A 18 10.91 15.22 -13.40
C SER A 18 9.87 15.78 -12.44
N PHE A 19 10.20 15.77 -11.15
CA PHE A 19 9.38 16.37 -10.12
C PHE A 19 10.26 17.10 -9.10
N THR A 20 9.70 18.12 -8.45
CA THR A 20 10.35 18.88 -7.38
C THR A 20 9.36 19.04 -6.23
N PRO A 21 9.51 18.30 -5.12
CA PRO A 21 8.64 18.38 -3.96
C PRO A 21 9.06 19.52 -3.03
N ILE A 22 8.10 20.16 -2.38
CA ILE A 22 8.31 21.00 -1.20
C ILE A 22 7.64 20.28 -0.04
N ILE A 23 8.47 19.67 0.79
CA ILE A 23 8.05 18.96 2.00
C ILE A 23 7.77 19.98 3.10
N GLN A 24 6.83 19.64 3.98
CA GLN A 24 6.50 20.42 5.18
C GLN A 24 6.27 19.46 6.36
N ASP A 25 6.24 20.00 7.57
CA ASP A 25 5.84 19.25 8.76
C ASP A 25 4.38 18.83 8.65
N PHE A 26 4.06 17.68 9.21
CA PHE A 26 2.68 17.19 9.26
C PHE A 26 1.80 18.16 10.04
N GLN A 27 0.77 18.68 9.40
CA GLN A 27 -0.21 19.57 10.00
C GLN A 27 -1.14 18.79 10.95
N THR A 28 -1.73 19.45 11.94
CA THR A 28 -2.65 18.82 12.90
C THR A 28 -3.75 18.01 12.22
N SER A 29 -4.40 18.57 11.18
CA SER A 29 -5.45 17.87 10.44
C SER A 29 -4.95 16.64 9.65
N GLU A 30 -3.68 16.60 9.28
CA GLU A 30 -3.05 15.45 8.64
C GLU A 30 -2.72 14.37 9.65
N LYS A 31 -2.23 14.74 10.85
CA LYS A 31 -2.03 13.82 11.98
C LYS A 31 -3.34 13.19 12.43
N GLU A 32 -4.42 13.98 12.49
CA GLU A 32 -5.77 13.47 12.76
C GLU A 32 -6.27 12.52 11.66
N TYR A 33 -5.99 12.82 10.39
CA TYR A 33 -6.34 11.95 9.26
C TYR A 33 -5.67 10.58 9.39
N TRP A 34 -4.36 10.55 9.60
CA TRP A 34 -3.60 9.31 9.74
C TRP A 34 -3.89 8.58 11.05
N GLY A 35 -4.10 9.33 12.14
CA GLY A 35 -4.42 8.80 13.46
C GLY A 35 -5.70 7.96 13.51
N LYS A 36 -6.66 8.21 12.62
CA LYS A 36 -7.87 7.36 12.46
C LYS A 36 -7.54 5.91 12.14
N TYR A 37 -6.42 5.67 11.49
CA TYR A 37 -5.95 4.35 11.08
C TYR A 37 -4.84 3.79 11.99
N GLY A 38 -4.64 4.42 13.16
CA GLY A 38 -3.56 4.10 14.10
C GLY A 38 -2.18 4.57 13.63
N ILE A 39 -2.08 5.25 12.49
CA ILE A 39 -0.81 5.63 11.87
C ILE A 39 -0.32 6.95 12.47
N ASN A 40 0.84 6.92 13.12
CA ASN A 40 1.51 8.10 13.67
C ASN A 40 2.62 8.61 12.75
N GLU A 41 3.14 9.80 13.07
CA GLU A 41 4.20 10.45 12.29
C GLU A 41 5.49 9.61 12.20
N ALA A 42 5.87 8.92 13.27
CA ALA A 42 7.06 8.06 13.26
C ALA A 42 6.91 6.90 12.25
N THR A 43 5.73 6.29 12.17
CA THR A 43 5.41 5.28 11.16
C THR A 43 5.51 5.87 9.75
N LEU A 44 4.93 7.04 9.51
CA LEU A 44 4.98 7.70 8.20
C LEU A 44 6.42 7.96 7.76
N LEU A 45 7.24 8.56 8.62
CA LEU A 45 8.64 8.86 8.32
C LEU A 45 9.48 7.60 8.10
N ARG A 46 9.26 6.55 8.89
CA ARG A 46 9.93 5.24 8.70
C ARG A 46 9.68 4.65 7.31
N TYR A 47 8.51 4.91 6.74
CA TYR A 47 8.11 4.44 5.40
C TYR A 47 8.32 5.51 4.32
N HIS A 48 9.11 6.55 4.59
CA HIS A 48 9.42 7.65 3.66
C HIS A 48 8.16 8.36 3.14
N VAL A 49 7.16 8.48 3.99
CA VAL A 49 5.93 9.24 3.71
C VAL A 49 6.05 10.62 4.35
N HIS A 50 5.87 11.66 3.55
CA HIS A 50 6.00 13.05 4.00
C HIS A 50 4.77 13.87 3.60
N SER A 51 4.44 14.90 4.41
CA SER A 51 3.48 15.93 4.03
C SER A 51 4.07 16.82 2.95
N LEU A 52 3.29 17.13 1.91
CA LEU A 52 3.70 17.98 0.81
C LEU A 52 2.97 19.32 0.88
N LYS A 53 3.74 20.42 1.00
CA LYS A 53 3.23 21.76 0.73
C LYS A 53 2.85 21.89 -0.75
N SER A 54 3.74 21.40 -1.63
CA SER A 54 3.50 21.32 -3.07
C SER A 54 4.44 20.34 -3.74
N VAL A 55 4.12 19.96 -4.98
CA VAL A 55 5.04 19.28 -5.89
C VAL A 55 4.83 19.82 -7.30
N SER A 56 5.93 20.20 -7.95
CA SER A 56 5.97 20.60 -9.35
C SER A 56 6.36 19.42 -10.21
N PHE A 57 5.60 19.15 -11.26
CA PHE A 57 5.86 18.10 -12.23
C PHE A 57 6.18 18.72 -13.58
N THR A 58 7.27 18.28 -14.20
CA THR A 58 7.62 18.66 -15.58
C THR A 58 7.34 17.48 -16.50
N LYS A 59 6.48 17.67 -17.47
CA LYS A 59 6.20 16.68 -18.51
C LYS A 59 7.32 16.56 -19.53
N LYS A 60 7.34 15.46 -20.30
CA LYS A 60 8.36 15.23 -21.34
C LYS A 60 8.38 16.33 -22.40
N GLU A 61 7.22 16.89 -22.72
CA GLU A 61 7.06 18.04 -23.63
C GLU A 61 7.41 19.41 -23.00
N GLY A 62 7.96 19.43 -21.77
CA GLY A 62 8.40 20.66 -21.10
C GLY A 62 7.30 21.40 -20.32
N LYS A 63 6.03 20.99 -20.43
CA LYS A 63 4.93 21.61 -19.68
C LYS A 63 5.07 21.31 -18.18
N VAL A 64 4.94 22.36 -17.37
CA VAL A 64 4.98 22.25 -15.90
C VAL A 64 3.56 22.39 -15.35
N PHE A 65 3.24 21.57 -14.33
CA PHE A 65 2.04 21.73 -13.52
C PHE A 65 2.35 21.47 -12.05
N ASN A 66 1.61 22.13 -11.17
CA ASN A 66 1.80 22.04 -9.74
C ASN A 66 0.62 21.37 -9.06
N VAL A 67 0.94 20.61 -8.00
CA VAL A 67 -0.04 20.06 -7.05
C VAL A 67 0.25 20.67 -5.69
N TYR A 68 -0.77 21.18 -5.04
CA TYR A 68 -0.66 21.80 -3.73
C TYR A 68 -1.38 20.98 -2.68
N GLY A 69 -0.73 20.79 -1.52
CA GLY A 69 -1.38 20.31 -0.31
C GLY A 69 -2.11 21.47 0.37
N SER A 70 -3.26 21.18 0.94
CA SER A 70 -4.04 22.14 1.73
C SER A 70 -4.77 21.42 2.86
N LYS A 71 -5.33 22.18 3.81
CA LYS A 71 -6.14 21.62 4.91
C LYS A 71 -7.33 20.81 4.39
N THR A 72 -7.94 21.22 3.29
CA THR A 72 -9.10 20.54 2.69
C THR A 72 -8.71 19.40 1.77
N ILE A 73 -7.60 19.52 1.05
CA ILE A 73 -7.06 18.49 0.14
C ILE A 73 -5.59 18.28 0.48
N PRO A 74 -5.30 17.47 1.52
CA PRO A 74 -3.92 17.18 1.88
C PRO A 74 -3.23 16.39 0.77
N ALA A 75 -1.90 16.53 0.68
CA ALA A 75 -1.07 15.81 -0.27
C ALA A 75 0.10 15.16 0.48
N PHE A 76 0.29 13.86 0.26
CA PHE A 76 1.35 13.07 0.86
C PHE A 76 2.24 12.48 -0.23
N GLY A 77 3.55 12.54 -0.03
CA GLY A 77 4.53 11.92 -0.92
C GLY A 77 5.06 10.64 -0.33
N TYR A 78 4.84 9.52 -1.00
CA TYR A 78 5.53 8.26 -0.75
C TYR A 78 6.79 8.25 -1.60
N PHE A 79 7.96 8.32 -0.96
CA PHE A 79 9.23 8.41 -1.65
C PHE A 79 9.91 7.05 -1.77
N PHE A 80 10.59 6.85 -2.89
CA PHE A 80 11.29 5.62 -3.24
C PHE A 80 12.71 5.92 -3.73
N ASN A 81 13.60 4.92 -3.63
CA ASN A 81 14.94 4.94 -4.21
C ASN A 81 15.73 6.23 -3.86
N GLY A 82 15.87 6.53 -2.57
CA GLY A 82 16.56 7.73 -2.11
C GLY A 82 15.89 9.03 -2.58
N MET A 83 14.56 9.07 -2.59
CA MET A 83 13.72 10.20 -3.00
C MET A 83 13.76 10.53 -4.51
N THR A 84 14.29 9.64 -5.35
CA THR A 84 14.29 9.84 -6.81
C THR A 84 12.98 9.41 -7.48
N GLY A 85 12.13 8.66 -6.77
CA GLY A 85 10.78 8.27 -7.16
C GLY A 85 9.74 8.78 -6.17
N ILE A 86 8.55 9.14 -6.65
CA ILE A 86 7.44 9.61 -5.83
C ILE A 86 6.10 9.06 -6.32
N LYS A 87 5.28 8.58 -5.38
CA LYS A 87 3.82 8.45 -5.53
C LYS A 87 3.18 9.51 -4.66
N VAL A 88 2.45 10.44 -5.27
CA VAL A 88 1.68 11.45 -4.52
C VAL A 88 0.29 10.91 -4.26
N TYR A 89 -0.13 10.91 -3.00
CA TYR A 89 -1.45 10.52 -2.53
C TYR A 89 -2.24 11.74 -2.05
N ARG A 90 -3.42 11.93 -2.60
CA ARG A 90 -4.35 13.01 -2.29
C ARG A 90 -5.72 12.41 -1.95
N PRO A 91 -5.98 12.02 -0.69
CA PRO A 91 -7.15 11.21 -0.33
C PRO A 91 -8.50 11.86 -0.68
N LYS A 92 -8.55 13.19 -0.70
CA LYS A 92 -9.78 13.96 -0.95
C LYS A 92 -9.87 14.57 -2.36
N ALA A 93 -8.90 14.29 -3.24
CA ALA A 93 -8.93 14.76 -4.62
C ALA A 93 -9.61 13.74 -5.54
N GLU A 94 -10.20 14.21 -6.63
CA GLU A 94 -10.73 13.34 -7.69
C GLU A 94 -9.62 12.44 -8.24
N ASN A 95 -8.51 13.03 -8.65
CA ASN A 95 -7.31 12.30 -9.06
C ASN A 95 -6.42 12.05 -7.83
N ARG A 96 -6.63 10.91 -7.17
CA ARG A 96 -6.02 10.58 -5.88
C ARG A 96 -4.53 10.29 -5.96
N PHE A 97 -4.04 9.78 -7.09
CA PHE A 97 -2.67 9.31 -7.23
C PHE A 97 -1.96 9.89 -8.43
N LEU A 98 -0.72 10.34 -8.23
CA LEU A 98 0.21 10.76 -9.27
C LEU A 98 1.55 10.06 -9.06
N TYR A 99 2.25 9.75 -10.14
CA TYR A 99 3.49 9.00 -10.12
C TYR A 99 4.56 9.71 -10.93
N ALA A 100 5.78 9.78 -10.41
CA ALA A 100 6.91 10.37 -11.12
C ALA A 100 8.26 9.79 -10.67
N GLY A 101 9.27 9.95 -11.50
CA GLY A 101 10.65 9.57 -11.22
C GLY A 101 10.89 8.06 -11.22
N ASN A 102 11.90 7.64 -10.46
CA ASN A 102 12.39 6.27 -10.42
C ASN A 102 11.62 5.45 -9.37
N LEU A 103 10.48 4.89 -9.77
CA LEU A 103 9.70 3.97 -8.94
C LEU A 103 10.26 2.55 -9.04
N PRO A 104 10.12 1.72 -7.97
CA PRO A 104 10.55 0.33 -8.02
C PRO A 104 9.80 -0.46 -9.11
N SER A 105 10.51 -1.38 -9.75
CA SER A 105 9.94 -2.30 -10.72
C SER A 105 10.45 -3.73 -10.42
N PRO A 106 9.61 -4.63 -9.92
CA PRO A 106 8.18 -4.46 -9.63
C PRO A 106 7.90 -3.41 -8.53
N TYR A 107 6.73 -2.78 -8.59
CA TYR A 107 6.31 -1.86 -7.53
C TYR A 107 6.01 -2.67 -6.26
N VAL A 108 6.75 -2.39 -5.18
CA VAL A 108 6.51 -2.95 -3.86
C VAL A 108 6.72 -1.84 -2.83
N PHE A 109 5.73 -1.64 -1.97
CA PHE A 109 5.82 -0.72 -0.83
C PHE A 109 6.01 -1.51 0.46
N GLY A 110 6.85 -1.01 1.37
CA GLY A 110 7.11 -1.62 2.67
C GLY A 110 8.21 -2.69 2.68
N TRP A 111 8.82 -3.00 1.54
CA TRP A 111 9.83 -4.05 1.43
C TRP A 111 11.10 -3.78 2.26
N GLU A 112 11.59 -2.54 2.22
CA GLU A 112 12.80 -2.11 2.93
C GLU A 112 12.62 -2.10 4.46
N GLN A 113 11.37 -1.99 4.92
CA GLN A 113 11.03 -1.95 6.34
C GLN A 113 10.79 -3.33 6.96
N LEU A 114 10.78 -4.39 6.15
CA LEU A 114 10.61 -5.75 6.63
C LEU A 114 11.83 -6.20 7.45
N PRO A 115 11.63 -6.88 8.61
CA PRO A 115 12.73 -7.52 9.34
C PRO A 115 13.34 -8.65 8.52
N ALA A 116 14.59 -9.02 8.83
CA ALA A 116 15.30 -10.10 8.15
C ALA A 116 14.56 -11.44 8.25
N LYS A 117 13.89 -11.71 9.38
CA LYS A 117 13.08 -12.90 9.64
C LYS A 117 11.86 -12.55 10.51
N GLY A 118 10.79 -13.35 10.37
CA GLY A 118 9.58 -13.18 11.18
C GLY A 118 8.65 -14.38 11.11
N LYS A 119 7.63 -14.40 11.96
CA LYS A 119 6.60 -15.44 11.91
C LYS A 119 5.64 -15.22 10.75
N LEU A 120 5.19 -13.98 10.57
CA LEU A 120 4.14 -13.59 9.64
C LEU A 120 4.56 -12.39 8.82
N VAL A 121 4.14 -12.36 7.55
CA VAL A 121 4.14 -11.16 6.70
C VAL A 121 2.80 -11.06 5.98
N PHE A 122 2.25 -9.85 5.93
CA PHE A 122 1.01 -9.58 5.21
C PHE A 122 1.29 -8.98 3.84
N ILE A 123 0.55 -9.43 2.83
CA ILE A 123 0.46 -8.79 1.52
C ILE A 123 -0.92 -8.15 1.42
N THR A 124 -0.98 -6.82 1.32
CA THR A 124 -2.21 -6.02 1.35
C THR A 124 -2.54 -5.37 0.02
N GLY A 125 -3.73 -4.76 -0.07
CA GLY A 125 -4.22 -4.07 -1.25
C GLY A 125 -3.56 -2.72 -1.53
N GLY A 126 -2.99 -2.06 -0.51
CA GLY A 126 -2.44 -0.72 -0.66
C GLY A 126 -1.50 -0.26 0.44
N GLU A 127 -0.86 0.90 0.20
CA GLU A 127 0.15 1.46 1.10
C GLU A 127 -0.43 1.90 2.45
N LYS A 128 -1.67 2.38 2.47
CA LYS A 128 -2.36 2.78 3.72
C LYS A 128 -2.47 1.58 4.67
N ASP A 129 -2.77 0.41 4.13
CA ASP A 129 -2.90 -0.83 4.89
C ASP A 129 -1.58 -1.30 5.47
N VAL A 130 -0.51 -1.21 4.68
CA VAL A 130 0.86 -1.48 5.15
C VAL A 130 1.22 -0.57 6.31
N LEU A 131 0.95 0.73 6.20
CA LEU A 131 1.23 1.70 7.26
C LEU A 131 0.42 1.43 8.51
N SER A 132 -0.86 1.07 8.35
CA SER A 132 -1.75 0.75 9.47
C SER A 132 -1.28 -0.51 10.19
N LEU A 133 -0.98 -1.59 9.47
CA LEU A 133 -0.39 -2.81 10.05
C LEU A 133 0.93 -2.54 10.75
N ALA A 134 1.82 -1.76 10.13
CA ALA A 134 3.11 -1.40 10.73
C ALA A 134 2.96 -0.61 12.03
N ALA A 135 1.99 0.29 12.11
CA ALA A 135 1.67 1.04 13.32
C ALA A 135 1.16 0.14 14.45
N HIS A 136 0.56 -1.00 14.11
CA HIS A 136 0.09 -2.02 15.05
C HIS A 136 1.09 -3.17 15.27
N GLY A 137 2.35 -3.02 14.81
CA GLY A 137 3.43 -3.97 15.08
C GLY A 137 3.53 -5.15 14.11
N TYR A 138 2.83 -5.13 12.99
CA TYR A 138 2.85 -6.20 11.99
C TYR A 138 3.75 -5.87 10.80
N SER A 139 4.39 -6.91 10.23
CA SER A 139 5.16 -6.81 9.00
C SER A 139 4.24 -6.91 7.79
N ALA A 140 4.28 -5.94 6.91
CA ALA A 140 3.40 -5.92 5.73
C ALA A 140 4.07 -5.27 4.53
N ILE A 141 3.62 -5.68 3.33
CA ILE A 141 3.95 -5.07 2.04
C ILE A 141 2.70 -4.91 1.19
N ALA A 142 2.78 -4.05 0.19
CA ALA A 142 1.78 -3.97 -0.86
C ALA A 142 2.43 -3.89 -2.25
N PHE A 143 1.85 -4.61 -3.21
CA PHE A 143 2.12 -4.38 -4.63
C PHE A 143 1.23 -3.24 -5.15
N ASN A 144 1.36 -2.90 -6.43
CA ASN A 144 0.64 -1.75 -6.99
C ASN A 144 -0.90 -1.87 -6.95
N SER A 145 -1.43 -3.10 -6.86
CA SER A 145 -2.85 -3.42 -6.66
C SER A 145 -3.01 -4.89 -6.29
N GLU A 146 -4.18 -5.28 -5.77
CA GLU A 146 -4.53 -6.69 -5.47
C GLU A 146 -4.51 -7.58 -6.72
N THR A 147 -4.79 -7.00 -7.89
CA THR A 147 -4.76 -7.71 -9.18
C THR A 147 -3.37 -7.77 -9.80
N ALA A 148 -2.36 -7.11 -9.20
CA ALA A 148 -1.00 -7.14 -9.71
C ALA A 148 -0.42 -8.55 -9.64
N LYS A 149 0.31 -8.96 -10.69
CA LYS A 149 1.08 -10.19 -10.65
C LYS A 149 2.20 -10.05 -9.61
N ILE A 150 2.28 -11.01 -8.70
CA ILE A 150 3.35 -11.08 -7.73
C ILE A 150 4.54 -11.79 -8.37
N PRO A 151 5.73 -11.20 -8.41
CA PRO A 151 6.93 -11.86 -8.93
C PRO A 151 7.30 -13.07 -8.06
N GLU A 152 7.66 -14.18 -8.70
CA GLU A 152 7.94 -15.43 -8.00
C GLU A 152 9.20 -15.33 -7.11
N ASP A 153 10.21 -14.57 -7.56
CA ASP A 153 11.41 -14.26 -6.77
C ASP A 153 11.08 -13.53 -5.47
N LYS A 154 10.08 -12.65 -5.48
CA LYS A 154 9.63 -11.94 -4.27
C LYS A 154 8.89 -12.86 -3.30
N LEU A 155 8.07 -13.79 -3.79
CA LEU A 155 7.42 -14.79 -2.93
C LEU A 155 8.42 -15.77 -2.34
N LEU A 156 9.40 -16.21 -3.13
CA LEU A 156 10.48 -17.06 -2.65
C LEU A 156 11.26 -16.36 -1.53
N GLU A 157 11.70 -15.11 -1.73
CA GLU A 157 12.40 -14.34 -0.71
C GLU A 157 11.56 -14.16 0.56
N LEU A 158 10.25 -13.89 0.44
CA LEU A 158 9.35 -13.81 1.59
C LEU A 158 9.24 -15.15 2.32
N SER A 159 9.16 -16.28 1.61
CA SER A 159 9.06 -17.60 2.20
C SER A 159 10.33 -18.04 2.94
N GLU A 160 11.49 -17.53 2.55
CA GLU A 160 12.77 -17.74 3.25
C GLU A 160 12.89 -16.88 4.53
N ARG A 161 12.19 -15.76 4.58
CA ARG A 161 12.22 -14.79 5.69
C ARG A 161 11.09 -15.00 6.70
N PHE A 162 9.93 -15.44 6.25
CA PHE A 162 8.73 -15.56 7.08
C PHE A 162 8.13 -16.96 7.03
N HIS A 163 7.69 -17.44 8.20
CA HIS A 163 7.07 -18.75 8.30
C HIS A 163 5.75 -18.84 7.52
N THR A 164 4.95 -17.77 7.56
CA THR A 164 3.65 -17.72 6.87
C THR A 164 3.47 -16.39 6.16
N ILE A 165 3.05 -16.45 4.90
CA ILE A 165 2.64 -15.30 4.09
C ILE A 165 1.11 -15.23 4.10
N ILE A 166 0.55 -14.08 4.46
CA ILE A 166 -0.91 -13.89 4.57
C ILE A 166 -1.38 -12.87 3.56
N PHE A 167 -2.27 -13.27 2.65
CA PHE A 167 -3.01 -12.35 1.79
C PHE A 167 -4.15 -11.71 2.58
N LEU A 168 -4.05 -10.41 2.81
CA LEU A 168 -5.01 -9.58 3.53
C LEU A 168 -5.49 -8.47 2.60
N TYR A 169 -6.38 -8.83 1.69
CA TYR A 169 -6.97 -7.93 0.69
C TYR A 169 -8.32 -7.40 1.18
N ASP A 170 -8.86 -6.45 0.44
CA ASP A 170 -10.17 -5.86 0.72
C ASP A 170 -11.25 -6.95 0.84
N THR A 171 -12.28 -6.70 1.65
CA THR A 171 -13.43 -7.60 1.80
C THR A 171 -14.50 -7.40 0.72
N ASP A 172 -14.26 -6.52 -0.25
CA ASP A 172 -15.12 -6.41 -1.42
C ASP A 172 -14.94 -7.60 -2.40
N ALA A 173 -15.82 -7.70 -3.40
CA ALA A 173 -15.83 -8.84 -4.32
C ALA A 173 -14.47 -9.05 -5.03
N THR A 174 -13.74 -7.97 -5.32
CA THR A 174 -12.43 -8.05 -5.98
C THR A 174 -11.38 -8.60 -5.03
N GLY A 175 -11.24 -8.05 -3.83
CA GLY A 175 -10.24 -8.49 -2.86
C GLY A 175 -10.46 -9.93 -2.39
N VAL A 176 -11.72 -10.33 -2.15
CA VAL A 176 -12.09 -11.72 -1.82
C VAL A 176 -11.67 -12.68 -2.93
N LYS A 177 -11.99 -12.35 -4.18
CA LYS A 177 -11.64 -13.16 -5.35
C LYS A 177 -10.12 -13.26 -5.52
N GLU A 178 -9.42 -12.14 -5.52
CA GLU A 178 -7.99 -12.11 -5.78
C GLU A 178 -7.20 -12.79 -4.65
N SER A 179 -7.54 -12.57 -3.37
CA SER A 179 -6.88 -13.27 -2.25
C SER A 179 -7.07 -14.79 -2.31
N SER A 180 -8.26 -15.26 -2.71
CA SER A 180 -8.52 -16.69 -2.90
C SER A 180 -7.69 -17.25 -4.06
N LEU A 181 -7.63 -16.56 -5.19
CA LEU A 181 -6.81 -16.96 -6.34
C LEU A 181 -5.33 -17.05 -5.98
N ARG A 182 -4.78 -16.10 -5.19
CA ARG A 182 -3.38 -16.12 -4.76
C ARG A 182 -3.07 -17.33 -3.89
N VAL A 183 -3.95 -17.67 -2.94
CA VAL A 183 -3.76 -18.87 -2.12
C VAL A 183 -3.78 -20.12 -2.99
N GLU A 184 -4.75 -20.28 -3.90
CA GLU A 184 -4.81 -21.43 -4.79
C GLU A 184 -3.57 -21.54 -5.70
N GLU A 185 -3.06 -20.42 -6.20
CA GLU A 185 -1.87 -20.35 -7.06
C GLU A 185 -0.59 -20.79 -6.32
N TYR A 186 -0.46 -20.45 -5.03
CA TYR A 186 0.82 -20.59 -4.32
C TYR A 186 0.85 -21.65 -3.20
N LYS A 187 -0.29 -22.17 -2.72
CA LYS A 187 -0.37 -23.07 -1.56
C LYS A 187 0.45 -24.35 -1.66
N ASN A 188 0.74 -24.83 -2.88
CA ASN A 188 1.54 -26.03 -3.09
C ASN A 188 3.06 -25.77 -3.04
N LYS A 189 3.48 -24.50 -3.09
CA LYS A 189 4.89 -24.12 -3.09
C LYS A 189 5.30 -23.41 -1.80
N TYR A 190 4.39 -22.64 -1.21
CA TYR A 190 4.66 -21.76 -0.06
C TYR A 190 3.60 -21.91 1.02
N ASN A 191 3.96 -21.65 2.26
CA ASN A 191 2.98 -21.57 3.36
C ASN A 191 2.22 -20.24 3.27
N VAL A 192 1.22 -20.21 2.42
CA VAL A 192 0.36 -19.04 2.19
C VAL A 192 -1.03 -19.28 2.75
N LYS A 193 -1.60 -18.24 3.32
CA LYS A 193 -2.95 -18.20 3.87
C LYS A 193 -3.67 -16.93 3.39
N ARG A 194 -4.97 -16.87 3.62
CA ARG A 194 -5.74 -15.63 3.50
C ARG A 194 -6.50 -15.36 4.80
N VAL A 195 -6.66 -14.08 5.09
CA VAL A 195 -7.55 -13.60 6.15
C VAL A 195 -8.63 -12.77 5.49
N GLN A 196 -9.87 -12.98 5.88
CA GLN A 196 -10.99 -12.13 5.53
C GLN A 196 -11.46 -11.44 6.80
N LEU A 197 -11.41 -10.11 6.79
CA LEU A 197 -11.86 -9.30 7.91
C LEU A 197 -13.39 -9.37 8.05
N PRO A 198 -13.94 -9.27 9.27
CA PRO A 198 -15.38 -9.22 9.50
C PRO A 198 -15.94 -7.82 9.20
N LEU A 199 -15.79 -7.37 7.96
CA LEU A 199 -16.21 -6.05 7.46
C LEU A 199 -17.27 -6.19 6.37
N ALA A 200 -18.08 -5.15 6.19
CA ALA A 200 -19.21 -5.17 5.26
C ALA A 200 -18.83 -5.16 3.76
N GLY A 201 -17.57 -4.90 3.41
CA GLY A 201 -17.11 -4.82 2.03
C GLY A 201 -17.55 -3.55 1.29
N THR A 202 -17.92 -2.51 2.03
CA THR A 202 -18.34 -1.21 1.48
C THR A 202 -17.13 -0.29 1.25
N LYS A 203 -17.33 0.88 0.66
CA LYS A 203 -16.25 1.86 0.45
C LYS A 203 -15.54 2.32 1.73
N THR A 204 -16.17 2.23 2.87
CA THR A 204 -15.70 2.73 4.16
C THR A 204 -15.42 1.62 5.17
N GLU A 205 -15.66 0.37 4.79
CA GLU A 205 -15.51 -0.81 5.66
C GLU A 205 -15.05 -2.01 4.84
N LYS A 206 -13.81 -2.00 4.37
CA LYS A 206 -13.34 -3.08 3.50
C LYS A 206 -11.91 -3.51 3.70
N ASP A 207 -11.04 -2.64 4.19
CA ASP A 207 -9.61 -2.90 4.34
C ASP A 207 -9.19 -2.92 5.82
N ILE A 208 -7.96 -3.36 6.09
CA ILE A 208 -7.43 -3.44 7.46
C ILE A 208 -7.31 -2.07 8.13
N SER A 209 -7.10 -1.01 7.35
CA SER A 209 -7.07 0.34 7.90
C SER A 209 -8.47 0.74 8.38
N ASP A 210 -9.52 0.40 7.63
CA ASP A 210 -10.91 0.62 8.05
C ASP A 210 -11.23 -0.20 9.30
N TYR A 211 -10.73 -1.45 9.40
CA TYR A 211 -10.91 -2.31 10.57
C TYR A 211 -10.41 -1.63 11.85
N PHE A 212 -9.20 -1.07 11.84
CA PHE A 212 -8.67 -0.33 12.98
C PHE A 212 -9.37 1.02 13.19
N ALA A 213 -9.78 1.70 12.13
CA ALA A 213 -10.55 2.95 12.23
C ALA A 213 -11.94 2.78 12.87
N LEU A 214 -12.51 1.58 12.83
CA LEU A 214 -13.74 1.20 13.53
C LEU A 214 -13.53 0.92 15.02
N GLY A 215 -12.30 1.03 15.53
CA GLY A 215 -11.98 0.88 16.95
C GLY A 215 -11.56 -0.53 17.36
N ASN A 216 -11.37 -1.46 16.41
CA ASN A 216 -10.83 -2.77 16.72
C ASN A 216 -9.34 -2.65 17.13
N SER A 217 -8.92 -3.44 18.11
CA SER A 217 -7.58 -3.40 18.64
C SER A 217 -6.60 -4.35 17.92
N SER A 218 -5.32 -4.24 18.23
CA SER A 218 -4.29 -5.22 17.81
C SER A 218 -4.57 -6.61 18.40
N GLU A 219 -5.14 -6.69 19.58
CA GLU A 219 -5.52 -7.92 20.28
C GLU A 219 -6.68 -8.61 19.54
N ASP A 220 -7.70 -7.85 19.10
CA ASP A 220 -8.80 -8.37 18.29
C ASP A 220 -8.27 -8.94 16.97
N PHE A 221 -7.39 -8.21 16.30
CA PHE A 221 -6.78 -8.68 15.06
C PHE A 221 -5.87 -9.89 15.29
N SER A 222 -5.07 -9.90 16.38
CA SER A 222 -4.25 -11.06 16.76
C SER A 222 -5.10 -12.31 16.96
N SER A 223 -6.23 -12.17 17.65
CA SER A 223 -7.16 -13.28 17.89
C SER A 223 -7.76 -13.82 16.58
N LEU A 224 -8.08 -12.94 15.65
CA LEU A 224 -8.58 -13.30 14.32
C LEU A 224 -7.57 -14.13 13.52
N ILE A 225 -6.29 -13.75 13.54
CA ILE A 225 -5.24 -14.46 12.77
C ILE A 225 -4.74 -15.72 13.45
N THR A 226 -4.80 -15.83 14.78
CA THR A 226 -4.33 -17.02 15.53
C THR A 226 -5.03 -18.30 15.08
N ASN A 227 -6.29 -18.22 14.70
CA ASN A 227 -7.06 -19.39 14.22
C ASN A 227 -6.71 -19.81 12.78
N ILE A 228 -5.86 -19.06 12.08
CA ILE A 228 -5.52 -19.27 10.66
C ILE A 228 -4.07 -19.74 10.51
N VAL A 229 -3.22 -19.38 11.47
CA VAL A 229 -1.78 -19.66 11.51
C VAL A 229 -1.50 -20.83 12.45
#